data_0a91596e30010b1edd20449e6a0f658f
#
_entry.id   0a91596e30010b1edd20449e6a0f658f
#
_cell.length_a   1.000
_cell.length_b   1.000
_cell.length_c   1.000
_cell.angle_alpha   90.00
_cell.angle_beta   90.00
_cell.angle_gamma   90.00
#
_symmetry.space_group_name_H-M   'P 1'
#
loop_
_entity.id
_entity.type
_entity.pdbx_description
1 polymer ?
#
loop_
_entity_poly.entity_id
_entity_poly.type
_entity_poly.pdbx_seq_one_letter_code
_entity_poly.pdbx_strand_id
1 'polypeptide(L)' 'MNVYLVSRTDKISWCEDIEMVVIAEDDLHAEWRARWSSRDFKKAKNLFIKKIDISKEQTVLT' A
#
# COMPACT_ATOMS: atom_id res chain seq x y z
N MET A 1 -12.30 4.11 9.85
CA MET A 1 -11.18 4.03 8.89
C MET A 1 -10.57 2.65 8.92
N ASN A 2 -9.99 2.24 7.81
CA ASN A 2 -9.39 0.91 7.68
C ASN A 2 -7.89 1.04 7.45
N VAL A 3 -7.17 -0.05 7.75
CA VAL A 3 -5.73 -0.12 7.52
C VAL A 3 -5.51 -1.00 6.29
N TYR A 4 -4.69 -0.52 5.37
CA TYR A 4 -4.38 -1.22 4.13
C TYR A 4 -2.88 -1.39 3.96
N LEU A 5 -2.49 -2.53 3.45
CA LEU A 5 -1.13 -2.77 2.98
C LEU A 5 -1.13 -2.59 1.48
N VAL A 6 -0.38 -1.63 0.98
CA VAL A 6 -0.30 -1.33 -0.44
C VAL A 6 1.07 -1.75 -0.95
N SER A 7 1.09 -2.62 -1.94
CA SER A 7 2.32 -3.18 -2.48
C SER A 7 2.40 -2.94 -3.99
N ARG A 8 3.61 -2.74 -4.49
CA ARG A 8 3.85 -2.66 -5.92
C ARG A 8 3.96 -4.07 -6.50
N THR A 9 3.34 -4.26 -7.65
CA THR A 9 3.39 -5.55 -8.35
C THR A 9 4.20 -5.49 -9.64
N ASP A 10 4.65 -4.30 -10.03
CA ASP A 10 5.47 -4.13 -11.22
C ASP A 10 6.96 -4.33 -10.89
N LYS A 11 7.77 -4.37 -11.94
CA LYS A 11 9.21 -4.48 -11.78
C LYS A 11 9.74 -3.21 -11.15
N ILE A 12 10.51 -3.36 -10.08
CA ILE A 12 11.04 -2.23 -9.31
C ILE A 12 12.55 -2.21 -9.34
N SER A 13 13.10 -1.02 -9.17
CA SER A 13 14.53 -0.82 -9.05
C SER A 13 14.99 -1.07 -7.61
N TRP A 14 16.30 -1.20 -7.45
CA TRP A 14 16.97 -1.52 -6.21
C TRP A 14 16.57 -0.63 -5.01
N CYS A 15 16.42 0.67 -5.21
CA CYS A 15 16.16 1.62 -4.13
C CYS A 15 14.73 2.14 -4.08
N GLU A 16 13.80 1.51 -4.79
CA GLU A 16 12.42 1.96 -4.81
C GLU A 16 11.60 1.35 -3.68
N ASP A 17 10.60 2.10 -3.24
CA ASP A 17 9.65 1.60 -2.25
C ASP A 17 8.84 0.46 -2.83
N ILE A 18 8.61 -0.58 -2.02
CA ILE A 18 7.89 -1.78 -2.43
C ILE A 18 6.52 -1.84 -1.80
N GLU A 19 6.42 -1.50 -0.53
CA GLU A 19 5.20 -1.62 0.26
C GLU A 19 5.04 -0.44 1.19
N MET A 20 3.79 -0.13 1.53
CA MET A 20 3.50 0.85 2.58
C MET A 20 2.18 0.50 3.26
N VAL A 21 2.01 0.99 4.49
CA VAL A 21 0.77 0.84 5.24
C VAL A 21 0.04 2.18 5.18
N VAL A 22 -1.23 2.13 4.80
CA VAL A 22 -2.06 3.32 4.63
C VAL A 22 -3.34 3.17 5.45
N ILE A 23 -3.74 4.24 6.11
CA ILE A 23 -5.03 4.31 6.79
C ILE A 23 -5.96 5.15 5.93
N ALA A 24 -7.07 4.57 5.51
CA ALA A 24 -8.01 5.23 4.60
C ALA A 24 -9.41 4.66 4.79
N GLU A 25 -10.41 5.33 4.19
CA GLU A 25 -11.80 4.88 4.30
C GLU A 25 -12.08 3.62 3.48
N ASP A 26 -11.45 3.50 2.31
CA ASP A 26 -11.63 2.35 1.43
C ASP A 26 -10.36 2.13 0.60
N ASP A 27 -10.38 1.09 -0.22
CA ASP A 27 -9.22 0.72 -1.03
C ASP A 27 -8.87 1.77 -2.08
N LEU A 28 -9.85 2.44 -2.63
CA LEU A 28 -9.62 3.50 -3.61
C LEU A 28 -8.87 4.67 -2.98
N HIS A 29 -9.29 5.08 -1.78
CA HIS A 29 -8.59 6.12 -1.05
C HIS A 29 -7.19 5.67 -0.62
N ALA A 30 -7.03 4.39 -0.29
CA ALA A 30 -5.72 3.83 0.07
C ALA A 30 -4.75 3.92 -1.11
N GLU A 31 -5.20 3.57 -2.30
CA GLU A 31 -4.39 3.68 -3.50
C GLU A 31 -3.98 5.13 -3.76
N TRP A 32 -4.94 6.04 -3.66
CA TRP A 32 -4.70 7.45 -3.89
C TRP A 32 -3.67 8.02 -2.91
N ARG A 33 -3.82 7.70 -1.62
CA ARG A 33 -2.88 8.15 -0.60
C ARG A 33 -1.48 7.57 -0.82
N ALA A 34 -1.40 6.30 -1.21
CA ALA A 34 -0.12 5.66 -1.48
C ALA A 34 0.60 6.36 -2.63
N ARG A 35 -0.10 6.65 -3.70
CA ARG A 35 0.48 7.31 -4.86
C ARG A 35 0.94 8.74 -4.55
N TRP A 36 0.22 9.44 -3.68
CA TRP A 36 0.59 10.79 -3.28
C TRP A 36 1.67 10.83 -2.22
N SER A 37 1.83 9.77 -1.45
CA SER A 37 2.84 9.71 -0.38
C SER A 37 4.21 9.32 -0.87
N SER A 38 4.30 8.62 -1.99
CA SER A 38 5.56 8.13 -2.52
C SER A 38 5.63 8.35 -4.03
N ARG A 39 6.74 8.94 -4.47
CA ARG A 39 6.99 9.13 -5.89
C ARG A 39 7.06 7.79 -6.61
N ASP A 40 7.64 6.79 -5.97
CA ASP A 40 7.76 5.46 -6.54
C ASP A 40 6.40 4.81 -6.74
N PHE A 41 5.49 5.01 -5.80
CA PHE A 41 4.13 4.49 -5.91
C PHE A 41 3.31 5.26 -6.93
N LYS A 42 3.57 6.56 -7.09
CA LYS A 42 2.88 7.39 -8.07
C LYS A 42 3.14 6.90 -9.49
N LYS A 43 4.36 6.47 -9.78
CA LYS A 43 4.72 5.98 -11.11
C LYS A 43 4.48 4.49 -11.32
N ALA A 44 4.09 3.77 -10.27
CA ALA A 44 3.83 2.34 -10.37
C ALA A 44 2.64 2.06 -11.28
N LYS A 45 2.76 1.05 -12.13
CA LYS A 45 1.69 0.68 -13.05
C LYS A 45 0.54 0.01 -12.34
N ASN A 46 0.86 -0.89 -11.42
CA ASN A 46 -0.13 -1.66 -10.68
C ASN A 46 0.20 -1.67 -9.20
N LEU A 47 -0.84 -1.60 -8.39
CA LEU A 47 -0.72 -1.71 -6.94
C LEU A 47 -1.62 -2.83 -6.46
N PHE A 48 -1.12 -3.59 -5.50
CA PHE A 48 -1.89 -4.59 -4.79
C PHE A 48 -2.28 -4.00 -3.45
N ILE A 49 -3.57 -4.00 -3.14
CA ILE A 49 -4.08 -3.39 -1.92
C ILE A 49 -4.77 -4.47 -1.10
N LYS A 50 -4.28 -4.69 0.13
CA LYS A 50 -4.82 -5.67 1.03
C LYS A 50 -5.34 -4.98 2.29
N LYS A 51 -6.60 -5.20 2.62
CA LYS A 51 -7.17 -4.70 3.87
C LYS A 51 -6.67 -5.54 5.02
N ILE A 52 -6.16 -4.88 6.06
CA ILE A 52 -5.67 -5.56 7.25
C ILE A 52 -6.77 -5.56 8.30
N ASP A 53 -7.12 -6.75 8.80
CA ASP A 53 -8.12 -6.89 9.85
C ASP A 53 -7.47 -6.61 11.20
N ILE A 54 -7.75 -5.44 11.74
CA ILE A 54 -7.16 -5.00 13.00
C ILE A 54 -7.93 -5.51 14.23
N SER A 55 -9.02 -6.24 14.01
CA SER A 55 -9.79 -6.83 15.11
C SER A 55 -9.22 -8.17 15.58
N LYS A 56 -8.23 -8.70 14.88
CA LYS A 56 -7.59 -9.97 15.19
C LYS A 56 -6.11 -9.79 15.44
N GLU A 57 -5.56 -10.66 16.27
CA GLU A 57 -4.12 -10.74 16.41
C GLU A 57 -3.54 -11.27 15.11
N GLN A 58 -2.52 -10.59 14.60
CA GLN A 58 -1.88 -10.98 13.35
C GLN A 58 -0.52 -10.34 13.24
N THR A 59 0.34 -10.94 12.44
CA THR A 59 1.63 -10.37 12.12
C THR A 59 1.56 -9.76 10.73
N VAL A 60 1.97 -8.50 10.61
CA VAL A 60 2.03 -7.79 9.33
C VAL A 60 3.49 -7.60 8.95
N LEU A 61 3.87 -8.16 7.80
CA LEU A 61 5.22 -8.05 7.26
C LEU A 61 5.23 -7.09 6.07
N THR A 62 6.15 -6.16 6.09
CA THR A 62 6.30 -5.18 5.01
C THR A 62 7.66 -5.31 4.34
#